data_25d0499d886d393e60aef60f3c1cc12a
#
_entry.id   25d0499d886d393e60aef60f3c1cc12a
#
_cell.length_a   1.000
_cell.length_b   1.000
_cell.length_c   1.000
_cell.angle_alpha   90.00
_cell.angle_beta   90.00
_cell.angle_gamma   90.00
#
_symmetry.space_group_name_H-M   'P 1'
#
loop_
_entity.id
_entity.type
_entity.pdbx_description
1 polymer ?
#
loop_
_entity_poly.entity_id
_entity_poly.type
_entity_poly.pdbx_seq_one_letter_code
_entity_poly.pdbx_strand_id
1 'polypeptide(L)'
;REPLGMKIGFLNFCKDFGFEHEVITEFKHRSITPGEVYVIPSDRDLVRVIEKAKSQQLTIGQDYGIISYNETPLKKIVENGITTISTDFEQMGKILAEMILKGRKEQIENTCKLLLRSSL
;
A
#
# COMPACT_ATOMS: atom_id res chain seq x y z
N ARG A 1 3.00 11.20 4.96
CA ARG A 1 3.52 11.67 3.67
C ARG A 1 3.89 10.47 2.80
N GLU A 2 3.34 10.42 1.62
CA GLU A 2 3.62 9.33 0.71
C GLU A 2 5.02 9.44 0.08
N PRO A 3 5.71 8.30 -0.15
CA PRO A 3 6.97 8.32 -0.87
C PRO A 3 6.76 8.73 -2.33
N LEU A 4 7.62 9.61 -2.84
CA LEU A 4 7.55 10.07 -4.23
C LEU A 4 7.65 8.91 -5.22
N GLY A 5 8.53 7.94 -4.93
CA GLY A 5 8.70 6.76 -5.79
C GLY A 5 7.45 5.92 -5.92
N MET A 6 6.63 5.84 -4.88
CA MET A 6 5.36 5.12 -4.90
C MET A 6 4.38 5.74 -5.88
N LYS A 7 4.26 7.07 -5.86
CA LYS A 7 3.38 7.78 -6.78
C LYS A 7 3.82 7.62 -8.22
N ILE A 8 5.11 7.76 -8.49
CA ILE A 8 5.68 7.60 -9.83
C ILE A 8 5.44 6.17 -10.35
N GLY A 9 5.70 5.17 -9.50
CA GLY A 9 5.48 3.77 -9.86
C GLY A 9 4.02 3.47 -10.17
N PHE A 10 3.11 4.03 -9.37
CA PHE A 10 1.68 3.88 -9.59
C PHE A 10 1.25 4.47 -10.94
N LEU A 11 1.69 5.70 -11.24
CA LEU A 11 1.34 6.36 -12.50
C LEU A 11 1.90 5.60 -13.69
N ASN A 12 3.14 5.13 -13.62
CA ASN A 12 3.75 4.34 -14.68
C ASN A 12 3.00 3.03 -14.90
N PHE A 13 2.61 2.35 -13.83
CA PHE A 13 1.84 1.12 -13.92
C PHE A 13 0.50 1.35 -14.64
N CYS A 14 -0.23 2.37 -14.25
CA CYS A 14 -1.52 2.68 -14.86
C CYS A 14 -1.38 3.02 -16.34
N LYS A 15 -0.32 3.76 -16.70
CA LYS A 15 -0.02 4.10 -18.08
C LYS A 15 0.32 2.86 -18.90
N ASP A 16 1.19 2.00 -18.38
CA ASP A 16 1.69 0.82 -19.11
C ASP A 16 0.58 -0.21 -19.37
N PHE A 17 -0.36 -0.35 -18.44
CA PHE A 17 -1.43 -1.33 -18.54
C PHE A 17 -2.79 -0.73 -18.93
N GLY A 18 -2.84 0.57 -19.19
CA GLY A 18 -4.05 1.23 -19.66
C GLY A 18 -5.16 1.34 -18.63
N PHE A 19 -4.84 1.39 -17.34
CA PHE A 19 -5.83 1.55 -16.28
C PHE A 19 -6.24 3.00 -16.11
N GLU A 20 -7.54 3.22 -15.97
CA GLU A 20 -8.05 4.51 -15.52
C GLU A 20 -7.68 4.71 -14.05
N HIS A 21 -7.29 5.93 -13.72
CA HIS A 21 -6.83 6.22 -12.36
C HIS A 21 -7.07 7.68 -12.00
N GLU A 22 -7.06 7.95 -10.70
CA GLU A 22 -7.13 9.29 -10.14
C GLU A 22 -6.20 9.36 -8.94
N VAL A 23 -5.44 10.45 -8.82
CA VAL A 23 -4.61 10.70 -7.64
C VAL A 23 -5.31 11.73 -6.78
N ILE A 24 -5.60 11.35 -5.53
CA ILE A 24 -6.31 12.20 -4.57
C ILE A 24 -5.32 12.64 -3.51
N THR A 25 -5.24 13.95 -3.24
CA THR A 25 -4.33 14.46 -2.22
C THR A 25 -4.81 14.17 -0.81
N GLU A 26 -6.12 14.12 -0.60
CA GLU A 26 -6.69 13.86 0.70
C GLU A 26 -8.09 13.23 0.55
N PHE A 27 -8.31 12.13 1.26
CA PHE A 27 -9.63 11.51 1.32
C PHE A 27 -10.39 12.09 2.51
N LYS A 28 -11.31 13.00 2.27
CA LYS A 28 -12.11 13.60 3.35
C LYS A 28 -13.45 12.90 3.50
N HIS A 29 -14.43 13.34 2.75
CA HIS A 29 -15.80 12.84 2.83
C HIS A 29 -16.27 12.24 1.51
N ARG A 30 -15.33 11.75 0.70
CA ARG A 30 -15.66 11.13 -0.58
C ARG A 30 -16.40 9.82 -0.36
N SER A 31 -17.36 9.55 -1.25
CA SER A 31 -18.00 8.24 -1.29
C SER A 31 -17.07 7.21 -1.93
N ILE A 32 -17.19 5.97 -1.48
CA ILE A 32 -16.49 4.85 -2.09
C ILE A 32 -17.30 4.40 -3.30
N THR A 33 -16.62 4.20 -4.42
CA THR A 33 -17.24 3.72 -5.65
C THR A 33 -17.00 2.22 -5.78
N PRO A 34 -18.07 1.39 -5.86
CA PRO A 34 -17.91 -0.05 -6.06
C PRO A 34 -17.12 -0.34 -7.36
N GLY A 35 -16.28 -1.36 -7.30
CA GLY A 35 -15.45 -1.76 -8.44
C GLY A 35 -14.10 -1.08 -8.51
N GLU A 36 -13.80 -0.18 -7.58
CA GLU A 36 -12.51 0.51 -7.54
C GLU A 36 -11.55 -0.11 -6.54
N VAL A 37 -10.25 0.06 -6.79
CA VAL A 37 -9.18 -0.31 -5.87
C VAL A 37 -8.49 0.97 -5.41
N TYR A 38 -8.34 1.09 -4.10
CA TYR A 38 -7.73 2.26 -3.46
C TYR A 38 -6.34 1.92 -2.98
N VAL A 39 -5.33 2.61 -3.51
CA VAL A 39 -3.94 2.48 -3.05
C VAL A 39 -3.71 3.60 -2.04
N ILE A 40 -3.52 3.23 -0.79
CA ILE A 40 -3.56 4.18 0.33
C ILE A 40 -2.24 4.17 1.10
N PRO A 41 -1.40 5.21 0.97
CA PRO A 41 -0.14 5.30 1.71
C PRO A 41 -0.30 5.65 3.18
N SER A 42 -1.35 6.39 3.53
CA SER A 42 -1.55 6.94 4.87
C SER A 42 -2.50 6.08 5.69
N ASP A 43 -2.10 5.76 6.94
CA ASP A 43 -2.97 5.00 7.84
C ASP A 43 -4.25 5.78 8.20
N ARG A 44 -4.16 7.11 8.25
CA ARG A 44 -5.32 7.95 8.50
C ARG A 44 -6.36 7.79 7.41
N ASP A 45 -5.91 7.83 6.16
CA ASP A 45 -6.82 7.67 5.02
C ASP A 45 -7.34 6.25 4.92
N LEU A 46 -6.53 5.26 5.31
CA LEU A 46 -6.97 3.86 5.37
C LEU A 46 -8.19 3.72 6.28
N VAL A 47 -8.13 4.29 7.48
CA VAL A 47 -9.25 4.26 8.42
C VAL A 47 -10.47 4.97 7.84
N ARG A 48 -10.27 6.15 7.24
CA ARG A 48 -11.37 6.92 6.64
C ARG A 48 -12.07 6.17 5.52
N VAL A 49 -11.30 5.52 4.65
CA VAL A 49 -11.88 4.73 3.54
C VAL A 49 -12.69 3.56 4.09
N ILE A 50 -12.15 2.81 5.04
CA ILE A 50 -12.85 1.67 5.64
C ILE A 50 -14.13 2.12 6.34
N GLU A 51 -14.06 3.18 7.13
CA GLU A 51 -15.24 3.71 7.82
C GLU A 51 -16.31 4.18 6.84
N LYS A 52 -15.91 4.88 5.79
CA LYS A 52 -16.86 5.36 4.77
C LYS A 52 -17.52 4.19 4.04
N ALA A 53 -16.74 3.18 3.65
CA ALA A 53 -17.27 2.01 2.99
C ALA A 53 -18.26 1.26 3.88
N LYS A 54 -17.96 1.14 5.17
CA LYS A 54 -18.91 0.52 6.11
C LYS A 54 -20.20 1.31 6.22
N SER A 55 -20.13 2.63 6.22
CA SER A 55 -21.32 3.48 6.25
C SER A 55 -22.18 3.32 4.99
N GLN A 56 -21.57 2.95 3.87
CA GLN A 56 -22.24 2.66 2.62
C GLN A 56 -22.64 1.19 2.48
N GLN A 57 -22.36 0.37 3.48
CA GLN A 57 -22.62 -1.07 3.49
C GLN A 57 -21.89 -1.83 2.38
N LEU A 58 -20.67 -1.39 2.07
CA LEU A 58 -19.80 -2.04 1.09
C LEU A 58 -18.85 -3.01 1.78
N THR A 59 -18.62 -4.15 1.14
CA THR A 59 -17.73 -5.20 1.65
C THR A 59 -16.36 -5.12 0.98
N ILE A 60 -15.32 -4.95 1.79
CA ILE A 60 -13.94 -4.91 1.30
C ILE A 60 -13.56 -6.25 0.67
N GLY A 61 -12.85 -6.19 -0.43
CA GLY A 61 -12.44 -7.39 -1.18
C GLY A 61 -13.49 -7.92 -2.13
N GLN A 62 -14.74 -7.48 -2.00
CA GLN A 62 -15.85 -7.85 -2.89
C GLN A 62 -16.36 -6.65 -3.68
N ASP A 63 -16.77 -5.61 -2.97
CA ASP A 63 -17.31 -4.41 -3.61
C ASP A 63 -16.24 -3.41 -4.00
N TYR A 64 -15.15 -3.37 -3.24
CA TYR A 64 -14.01 -2.51 -3.51
C TYR A 64 -12.74 -3.17 -2.94
N GLY A 65 -11.57 -2.68 -3.36
CA GLY A 65 -10.30 -3.22 -2.88
C GLY A 65 -9.44 -2.15 -2.22
N ILE A 66 -8.53 -2.58 -1.35
CA ILE A 66 -7.54 -1.71 -0.71
C ILE A 66 -6.16 -2.35 -0.81
N ILE A 67 -5.19 -1.53 -1.20
CA ILE A 67 -3.77 -1.83 -1.07
C ILE A 67 -3.18 -0.73 -0.19
N SER A 68 -2.62 -1.10 0.95
CA SER A 68 -2.00 -0.16 1.88
C SER A 68 -0.48 -0.21 1.79
N TYR A 69 0.18 0.86 2.17
CA TYR A 69 1.63 0.93 2.21
C TYR A 69 2.12 0.67 3.63
N ASN A 70 3.20 -0.08 3.74
CA ASN A 70 3.82 -0.55 5.00
C ASN A 70 2.98 -1.60 5.73
N GLU A 71 3.63 -2.71 6.00
CA GLU A 71 3.05 -3.78 6.79
C GLU A 71 3.12 -3.44 8.28
N THR A 72 2.00 -3.65 8.99
CA THR A 72 1.93 -3.53 10.44
C THR A 72 1.13 -4.70 11.00
N PRO A 73 1.32 -5.05 12.30
CA PRO A 73 0.54 -6.14 12.89
C PRO A 73 -0.97 -5.95 12.81
N LEU A 74 -1.45 -4.71 12.96
CA LEU A 74 -2.88 -4.43 12.85
C LEU A 74 -3.44 -4.73 11.47
N LYS A 75 -2.68 -4.50 10.43
CA LYS A 75 -3.13 -4.74 9.05
C LYS A 75 -3.33 -6.22 8.74
N LYS A 76 -2.76 -7.11 9.53
CA LYS A 76 -3.01 -8.55 9.39
C LYS A 76 -4.40 -8.94 9.83
N ILE A 77 -5.00 -8.22 10.77
CA ILE A 77 -6.27 -8.59 11.39
C ILE A 77 -7.44 -7.68 11.03
N VAL A 78 -7.19 -6.40 10.74
CA VAL A 78 -8.26 -5.45 10.36
C VAL A 78 -8.96 -5.95 9.09
N GLU A 79 -10.28 -6.02 9.12
CA GLU A 79 -11.11 -6.45 7.99
C GLU A 79 -10.66 -7.79 7.40
N ASN A 80 -10.26 -8.72 8.24
CA ASN A 80 -9.73 -10.04 7.87
C ASN A 80 -8.42 -9.98 7.09
N GLY A 81 -7.70 -8.87 7.21
CA GLY A 81 -6.39 -8.67 6.61
C GLY A 81 -6.40 -7.69 5.45
N ILE A 82 -5.52 -6.73 5.55
CA ILE A 82 -5.32 -5.70 4.52
C ILE A 82 -4.11 -6.06 3.66
N THR A 83 -4.29 -6.06 2.35
CA THR A 83 -3.19 -6.24 1.40
C THR A 83 -2.23 -5.07 1.51
N THR A 84 -0.94 -5.36 1.65
CA THR A 84 0.07 -4.32 1.85
C THR A 84 1.22 -4.44 0.85
N ILE A 85 1.79 -3.29 0.52
CA ILE A 85 3.09 -3.19 -0.13
C ILE A 85 4.05 -2.71 0.95
N SER A 86 5.12 -3.45 1.18
CA SER A 86 6.02 -3.18 2.28
C SER A 86 7.48 -3.34 1.89
N THR A 87 8.32 -2.53 2.51
CA THR A 87 9.77 -2.68 2.40
C THR A 87 10.20 -3.89 3.23
N ASP A 88 11.09 -4.69 2.67
CA ASP A 88 11.64 -5.84 3.39
C ASP A 88 12.77 -5.38 4.33
N PHE A 89 12.39 -5.01 5.54
CA PHE A 89 13.33 -4.49 6.53
C PHE A 89 14.30 -5.56 7.01
N GLU A 90 13.89 -6.81 7.06
CA GLU A 90 14.75 -7.91 7.44
C GLU A 90 15.87 -8.12 6.42
N GLN A 91 15.52 -8.13 5.15
CA GLN A 91 16.48 -8.23 4.06
C GLN A 91 17.44 -7.03 4.05
N MET A 92 16.92 -5.84 4.25
CA MET A 92 17.71 -4.62 4.33
C MET A 92 18.74 -4.70 5.47
N GLY A 93 18.31 -5.17 6.65
CA GLY A 93 19.18 -5.31 7.80
C GLY A 93 20.34 -6.27 7.54
N LYS A 94 20.05 -7.40 6.90
CA LYS A 94 21.10 -8.38 6.53
C LYS A 94 22.12 -7.79 5.57
N ILE A 95 21.64 -7.09 4.56
CA ILE A 95 22.50 -6.46 3.56
C ILE A 95 23.40 -5.40 4.20
N LEU A 96 22.83 -4.54 5.04
CA LEU A 96 23.59 -3.51 5.74
C LEU A 96 24.66 -4.11 6.66
N ALA A 97 24.32 -5.18 7.38
CA ALA A 97 25.28 -5.86 8.24
C ALA A 97 26.44 -6.44 7.43
N GLU A 98 26.18 -7.07 6.30
CA GLU A 98 27.22 -7.58 5.40
C GLU A 98 28.12 -6.46 4.89
N MET A 99 27.55 -5.34 4.49
CA MET A 99 28.31 -4.20 4.00
C MET A 99 29.26 -3.65 5.05
N ILE A 100 28.79 -3.55 6.30
CA ILE A 100 29.60 -3.06 7.41
C ILE A 100 30.75 -4.02 7.70
N LEU A 101 30.46 -5.33 7.77
CA LEU A 101 31.47 -6.35 8.10
C LEU A 101 32.54 -6.49 7.01
N LYS A 102 32.14 -6.33 5.75
CA LYS A 102 33.06 -6.50 4.61
C LYS A 102 33.68 -5.19 4.14
N GLY A 103 33.36 -4.07 4.77
CA GLY A 103 33.84 -2.76 4.36
C GLY A 103 33.35 -2.32 2.98
N ARG A 104 32.25 -2.91 2.49
CA ARG A 104 31.70 -2.58 1.18
C ARG A 104 30.80 -1.36 1.27
N LYS A 105 30.93 -0.48 0.29
CA LYS A 105 30.10 0.72 0.17
C LYS A 105 29.35 0.64 -1.15
N GLU A 106 28.29 -0.14 -1.17
CA GLU A 106 27.45 -0.26 -2.34
C GLU A 106 26.11 0.42 -2.09
N GLN A 107 25.57 1.00 -3.14
CA GLN A 107 24.19 1.50 -3.10
C GLN A 107 23.27 0.34 -3.42
N ILE A 108 22.42 -0.03 -2.46
CA ILE A 108 21.53 -1.17 -2.61
C ILE A 108 20.09 -0.70 -2.54
N GLU A 109 19.35 -1.06 -3.57
CA GLU A 109 17.91 -0.83 -3.60
C GLU A 109 17.22 -1.89 -2.77
N ASN A 110 16.34 -1.45 -1.87
CA ASN A 110 15.62 -2.36 -1.01
C ASN A 110 14.42 -2.98 -1.74
N THR A 111 14.19 -4.25 -1.49
CA THR A 111 13.10 -5.00 -2.11
C THR A 111 11.76 -4.69 -1.45
N CYS A 112 10.73 -4.48 -2.25
CA CYS A 112 9.36 -4.36 -1.76
C CYS A 112 8.66 -5.70 -1.85
N LYS A 113 7.75 -5.97 -0.92
CA LYS A 113 6.92 -7.18 -0.93
C LYS A 113 5.45 -6.79 -1.05
N LEU A 114 4.72 -7.57 -1.82
CA LEU A 114 3.25 -7.49 -1.85
C LEU A 114 2.71 -8.64 -1.00
N LEU A 115 1.99 -8.29 0.06
CA LEU A 115 1.35 -9.26 0.94
C LEU A 115 -0.15 -9.27 0.66
N LEU A 116 -0.59 -10.21 -0.14
CA LEU A 116 -1.97 -10.32 -0.60
C LEU A 116 -2.86 -10.89 0.51
N ARG A 117 -3.94 -10.17 0.82
CA ARG A 117 -4.91 -10.55 1.85
C ARG A 117 -6.33 -10.31 1.36
N SER A 118 -7.29 -10.33 2.30
CA SER A 118 -8.72 -10.24 1.97
C SER A 118 -9.16 -8.92 1.36
N SER A 119 -8.40 -7.85 1.53
CA SER A 119 -8.80 -6.51 1.08
C SER A 119 -8.69 -6.30 -0.42
N LEU A 120 -8.21 -7.28 -1.14
CA LEU A 120 -8.04 -7.13 -2.60
C LEU A 120 -8.65 -8.28 -3.42
#